data_ed046dc473654bea66b9178264ad140c
#
_entry.id   ed046dc473654bea66b9178264ad140c
#
_cell.length_a   1.000
_cell.length_b   1.000
_cell.length_c   1.000
_cell.angle_alpha   90.00
_cell.angle_beta   90.00
_cell.angle_gamma   90.00
#
_symmetry.space_group_name_H-M   'P 1'
#
loop_
_entity.id
_entity.type
_entity.pdbx_description
1 polymer ?
#
loop_
_entity_poly.entity_id
_entity_poly.type
_entity_poly.pdbx_seq_one_letter_code
_entity_poly.pdbx_strand_id
1 'polypeptide(L)'
;MQKSIFEAGEGVIENYNSPIHKNLQLITLKNGVVYLLNNRDNITIEDLIEKDFTYESVLNDESAIEESYFKNAIYGNGPQLIIGSGLGTQARECEKLGLKHKSIEICPVITELFKRFNPTFDIVNEDGFKFLKETDDKWDNIIIDAFNKDAEKVADIFTSKEFFDVVRNRCNTLSYNLFDQPQEDVDKFIKFVESNLPVEGYRLQSQQDVGTSTINFILKRKAKNGRKWSVNC
;
A
#
# COMPACT_ATOMS: atom_id res chain seq x y z
N MET A 1 14.76 -10.10 -17.66
CA MET A 1 15.06 -9.32 -16.43
C MET A 1 16.56 -9.37 -16.20
N GLN A 2 17.25 -8.22 -16.16
CA GLN A 2 18.68 -8.20 -15.87
C GLN A 2 18.85 -8.17 -14.34
N LYS A 3 19.51 -9.18 -13.77
CA LYS A 3 19.69 -9.34 -12.33
C LYS A 3 21.19 -9.41 -12.03
N SER A 4 21.66 -8.64 -11.07
CA SER A 4 22.97 -8.79 -10.46
C SER A 4 22.84 -9.11 -8.98
N ILE A 5 23.72 -9.94 -8.45
CA ILE A 5 23.70 -10.42 -7.07
C ILE A 5 25.02 -10.07 -6.42
N PHE A 6 24.99 -9.44 -5.25
CA PHE A 6 26.13 -9.17 -4.40
C PHE A 6 25.91 -9.82 -3.04
N GLU A 7 26.87 -10.61 -2.60
CA GLU A 7 26.88 -11.17 -1.24
C GLU A 7 27.86 -10.38 -0.38
N ALA A 8 27.41 -9.90 0.74
CA ALA A 8 28.25 -9.27 1.73
C ALA A 8 27.89 -9.79 3.12
N GLY A 9 28.80 -9.67 4.07
CA GLY A 9 28.80 -10.38 5.34
C GLY A 9 27.47 -10.47 6.10
N GLU A 10 26.56 -9.48 5.96
CA GLU A 10 25.29 -9.41 6.68
C GLU A 10 24.06 -9.77 5.82
N GLY A 11 24.19 -9.96 4.51
CA GLY A 11 23.05 -10.28 3.66
C GLY A 11 23.37 -10.41 2.17
N VAL A 12 22.31 -10.43 1.36
CA VAL A 12 22.36 -10.54 -0.09
C VAL A 12 21.60 -9.33 -0.69
N ILE A 13 22.22 -8.65 -1.65
CA ILE A 13 21.61 -7.60 -2.45
C ILE A 13 21.35 -8.13 -3.85
N GLU A 14 20.10 -8.08 -4.27
CA GLU A 14 19.69 -8.40 -5.63
C GLU A 14 19.22 -7.11 -6.33
N ASN A 15 19.87 -6.73 -7.43
CA ASN A 15 19.46 -5.57 -8.22
C ASN A 15 18.61 -5.98 -9.42
N TYR A 16 17.52 -5.27 -9.63
CA TYR A 16 16.58 -5.52 -10.71
C TYR A 16 16.36 -4.25 -11.54
N ASN A 17 16.41 -4.38 -12.87
CA ASN A 17 15.98 -3.32 -13.76
C ASN A 17 14.47 -3.44 -14.00
N SER A 18 13.72 -2.41 -13.59
CA SER A 18 12.28 -2.34 -13.71
C SER A 18 11.88 -1.31 -14.77
N PRO A 19 10.85 -1.59 -15.60
CA PRO A 19 10.33 -0.62 -16.56
C PRO A 19 9.62 0.57 -15.87
N ILE A 20 9.20 0.41 -14.61
CA ILE A 20 8.48 1.43 -13.83
C ILE A 20 9.44 2.20 -12.92
N HIS A 21 10.19 1.48 -12.08
CA HIS A 21 11.02 2.05 -11.01
C HIS A 21 12.50 2.14 -11.37
N LYS A 22 12.89 1.89 -12.63
CA LYS A 22 14.28 1.82 -13.12
C LYS A 22 15.11 0.79 -12.35
N ASN A 23 15.65 1.15 -11.18
CA ASN A 23 16.48 0.28 -10.35
C ASN A 23 15.74 -0.09 -9.07
N LEU A 24 15.47 -1.37 -8.87
CA LEU A 24 14.96 -1.92 -7.62
C LEU A 24 16.06 -2.71 -6.94
N GLN A 25 16.22 -2.55 -5.66
CA GLN A 25 17.08 -3.39 -4.83
C GLN A 25 16.25 -4.23 -3.88
N LEU A 26 16.49 -5.52 -3.89
CA LEU A 26 15.98 -6.45 -2.90
C LEU A 26 17.12 -6.84 -1.98
N ILE A 27 16.98 -6.55 -0.71
CA ILE A 27 17.97 -6.85 0.30
C ILE A 27 17.41 -7.90 1.22
N THR A 28 18.13 -9.01 1.34
CA THR A 28 17.77 -10.08 2.27
C THR A 28 18.86 -10.21 3.32
N LEU A 29 18.54 -9.89 4.56
CA LEU A 29 19.44 -10.01 5.69
C LEU A 29 19.53 -11.47 6.18
N LYS A 30 20.61 -11.82 6.88
CA LYS A 30 20.83 -13.18 7.44
C LYS A 30 19.73 -13.61 8.42
N ASN A 31 19.11 -12.67 9.13
CA ASN A 31 17.98 -12.95 10.02
C ASN A 31 16.66 -13.18 9.28
N GLY A 32 16.67 -13.14 7.94
CA GLY A 32 15.48 -13.35 7.10
C GLY A 32 14.62 -12.12 6.87
N VAL A 33 15.00 -10.95 7.39
CA VAL A 33 14.34 -9.68 7.05
C VAL A 33 14.62 -9.33 5.59
N VAL A 34 13.60 -8.86 4.88
CA VAL A 34 13.71 -8.51 3.46
C VAL A 34 13.20 -7.10 3.25
N TYR A 35 14.00 -6.25 2.62
CA TYR A 35 13.63 -4.91 2.21
C TYR A 35 13.59 -4.81 0.69
N LEU A 36 12.59 -4.11 0.17
CA LEU A 36 12.52 -3.66 -1.22
C LEU A 36 12.74 -2.15 -1.24
N LEU A 37 13.72 -1.71 -2.00
CA LEU A 37 14.05 -0.31 -2.18
C LEU A 37 13.90 0.09 -3.64
N ASN A 38 13.33 1.26 -3.86
CA ASN A 38 13.38 1.93 -5.15
C ASN A 38 14.68 2.74 -5.20
N ASN A 39 15.75 2.08 -5.60
CA ASN A 39 17.09 2.64 -5.42
C ASN A 39 17.39 3.71 -6.45
N ARG A 40 17.40 4.95 -6.00
CA ARG A 40 17.95 6.10 -6.75
C ARG A 40 19.46 6.20 -6.57
N ASP A 41 20.02 5.73 -5.45
CA ASP A 41 21.37 6.08 -4.98
C ASP A 41 22.28 4.89 -4.64
N ASN A 42 22.02 3.68 -5.14
CA ASN A 42 22.85 2.48 -4.89
C ASN A 42 23.19 2.28 -3.40
N ILE A 43 22.19 1.98 -2.60
CA ILE A 43 22.37 1.69 -1.17
C ILE A 43 23.32 0.52 -0.97
N THR A 44 24.27 0.69 -0.05
CA THR A 44 25.24 -0.32 0.36
C THR A 44 24.74 -1.05 1.62
N ILE A 45 25.42 -2.15 1.99
CA ILE A 45 25.11 -2.85 3.25
C ILE A 45 25.46 -1.99 4.48
N GLU A 46 26.46 -1.12 4.36
CA GLU A 46 26.84 -0.20 5.42
C GLU A 46 25.72 0.80 5.71
N ASP A 47 25.08 1.36 4.68
CA ASP A 47 23.92 2.23 4.81
C ASP A 47 22.74 1.52 5.53
N LEU A 48 22.60 0.20 5.32
CA LEU A 48 21.57 -0.61 6.00
C LEU A 48 21.86 -0.81 7.49
N ILE A 49 23.13 -0.91 7.87
CA ILE A 49 23.54 -1.06 9.27
C ILE A 49 23.26 0.24 10.04
N GLU A 50 23.44 1.38 9.41
CA GLU A 50 23.18 2.71 9.98
C GLU A 50 21.69 3.04 10.04
N LYS A 51 20.82 2.24 9.41
CA LYS A 51 19.35 2.39 9.34
C LYS A 51 18.87 3.72 8.77
N ASP A 52 19.67 4.38 7.95
CA ASP A 52 19.34 5.65 7.30
C ASP A 52 18.91 5.41 5.83
N PHE A 53 17.80 4.70 5.66
CA PHE A 53 17.23 4.47 4.33
C PHE A 53 15.70 4.34 4.37
N THR A 54 15.07 4.79 3.30
CA THR A 54 13.65 4.57 3.07
C THR A 54 13.43 3.29 2.26
N TYR A 55 12.39 2.54 2.56
CA TYR A 55 12.04 1.32 1.84
C TYR A 55 10.59 1.40 1.32
N GLU A 56 10.38 0.79 0.14
CA GLU A 56 9.05 0.65 -0.47
C GLU A 56 8.22 -0.46 0.22
N SER A 57 8.89 -1.47 0.74
CA SER A 57 8.23 -2.60 1.40
C SER A 57 9.22 -3.40 2.25
N VAL A 58 8.73 -4.01 3.32
CA VAL A 58 9.52 -4.84 4.24
C VAL A 58 8.79 -6.13 4.57
N LEU A 59 9.52 -7.22 4.72
CA LEU A 59 9.01 -8.50 5.20
C LEU A 59 9.81 -9.00 6.39
N ASN A 60 9.14 -9.67 7.32
CA ASN A 60 9.73 -10.34 8.49
C ASN A 60 10.44 -9.40 9.48
N ASP A 61 10.18 -8.10 9.41
CA ASP A 61 10.58 -7.13 10.43
C ASP A 61 9.33 -6.74 11.22
N GLU A 62 9.05 -7.48 12.29
CA GLU A 62 7.83 -7.27 13.08
C GLU A 62 7.80 -5.88 13.73
N SER A 63 8.94 -5.31 14.13
CA SER A 63 8.97 -3.96 14.71
C SER A 63 8.61 -2.89 13.69
N ALA A 64 9.19 -2.98 12.49
CA ALA A 64 8.86 -2.07 11.40
C ALA A 64 7.39 -2.21 10.94
N ILE A 65 6.82 -3.43 10.97
CA ILE A 65 5.44 -3.70 10.59
C ILE A 65 4.46 -3.22 11.68
N GLU A 66 4.75 -3.48 12.96
CA GLU A 66 3.91 -3.10 14.10
C GLU A 66 3.69 -1.59 14.19
N GLU A 67 4.74 -0.83 13.94
CA GLU A 67 4.73 0.63 14.03
C GLU A 67 4.32 1.31 12.72
N SER A 68 4.08 0.53 11.66
CA SER A 68 3.91 1.07 10.31
C SER A 68 2.45 1.23 9.87
N TYR A 69 2.27 1.96 8.78
CA TYR A 69 0.99 2.15 8.08
C TYR A 69 0.39 0.83 7.55
N PHE A 70 1.17 -0.24 7.39
CA PHE A 70 0.70 -1.50 6.80
C PHE A 70 -0.52 -2.07 7.54
N LYS A 71 -0.50 -2.08 8.87
CA LYS A 71 -1.65 -2.49 9.70
C LYS A 71 -2.74 -1.43 9.71
N ASN A 72 -2.35 -0.17 9.81
CA ASN A 72 -3.27 0.93 9.95
C ASN A 72 -4.16 1.16 8.73
N ALA A 73 -3.69 0.77 7.54
CA ALA A 73 -4.47 0.84 6.32
C ALA A 73 -5.55 -0.24 6.22
N ILE A 74 -5.43 -1.35 6.95
CA ILE A 74 -6.43 -2.42 6.97
C ILE A 74 -7.60 -1.99 7.85
N TYR A 75 -8.79 -1.89 7.26
CA TYR A 75 -10.00 -1.45 7.95
C TYR A 75 -11.20 -2.34 7.60
N GLY A 76 -12.06 -2.57 8.62
CA GLY A 76 -13.22 -3.44 8.46
C GLY A 76 -12.89 -4.93 8.57
N ASN A 77 -13.90 -5.78 8.36
CA ASN A 77 -13.80 -7.23 8.54
C ASN A 77 -14.08 -8.04 7.27
N GLY A 78 -14.25 -7.34 6.15
CA GLY A 78 -14.56 -7.94 4.85
C GLY A 78 -13.35 -7.96 3.91
N PRO A 79 -13.60 -8.24 2.61
CA PRO A 79 -12.53 -8.33 1.61
C PRO A 79 -11.76 -7.02 1.46
N GLN A 80 -10.44 -7.12 1.36
CA GLN A 80 -9.51 -6.00 1.16
C GLN A 80 -8.97 -6.02 -0.28
N LEU A 81 -8.94 -4.88 -0.95
CA LEU A 81 -8.20 -4.68 -2.19
C LEU A 81 -6.97 -3.80 -1.90
N ILE A 82 -5.80 -4.26 -2.31
CA ILE A 82 -4.53 -3.58 -2.09
C ILE A 82 -4.00 -3.13 -3.45
N ILE A 83 -3.83 -1.83 -3.66
CA ILE A 83 -3.28 -1.23 -4.88
C ILE A 83 -1.93 -0.63 -4.55
N GLY A 84 -0.87 -1.15 -5.19
CA GLY A 84 0.52 -0.92 -4.82
C GLY A 84 0.96 -1.90 -3.74
N SER A 85 1.25 -3.13 -4.13
CA SER A 85 1.34 -4.25 -3.17
C SER A 85 2.73 -4.46 -2.60
N GLY A 86 3.76 -3.87 -3.21
CA GLY A 86 5.14 -4.08 -2.82
C GLY A 86 5.50 -5.57 -2.71
N LEU A 87 6.16 -5.97 -1.65
CA LEU A 87 6.46 -7.39 -1.34
C LEU A 87 5.29 -8.15 -0.71
N GLY A 88 4.15 -7.49 -0.45
CA GLY A 88 2.96 -8.12 0.13
C GLY A 88 2.85 -8.01 1.65
N THR A 89 3.45 -7.04 2.27
CA THR A 89 3.37 -6.82 3.72
C THR A 89 1.93 -6.68 4.19
N GLN A 90 1.13 -5.81 3.56
CA GLN A 90 -0.29 -5.63 3.87
C GLN A 90 -1.11 -6.91 3.60
N ALA A 91 -0.79 -7.64 2.52
CA ALA A 91 -1.45 -8.90 2.22
C ALA A 91 -1.21 -9.96 3.31
N ARG A 92 0.01 -10.04 3.85
CA ARG A 92 0.34 -10.91 5.00
C ARG A 92 -0.41 -10.50 6.27
N GLU A 93 -0.54 -9.20 6.52
CA GLU A 93 -1.33 -8.72 7.67
C GLU A 93 -2.82 -9.05 7.50
N CYS A 94 -3.38 -8.94 6.30
CA CYS A 94 -4.74 -9.40 6.01
C CYS A 94 -4.89 -10.91 6.30
N GLU A 95 -3.92 -11.72 5.87
CA GLU A 95 -3.94 -13.18 6.12
C GLU A 95 -3.86 -13.51 7.62
N LYS A 96 -2.99 -12.83 8.39
CA LYS A 96 -2.91 -12.98 9.86
C LYS A 96 -4.26 -12.66 10.54
N LEU A 97 -5.02 -11.72 9.98
CA LEU A 97 -6.35 -11.34 10.47
C LEU A 97 -7.49 -12.23 9.92
N GLY A 98 -7.19 -13.21 9.08
CA GLY A 98 -8.19 -14.06 8.44
C GLY A 98 -9.06 -13.34 7.41
N LEU A 99 -8.58 -12.23 6.85
CA LEU A 99 -9.30 -11.42 5.86
C LEU A 99 -8.97 -11.87 4.43
N LYS A 100 -10.00 -11.99 3.60
CA LYS A 100 -9.81 -12.15 2.16
C LYS A 100 -9.16 -10.91 1.58
N HIS A 101 -8.18 -11.09 0.71
CA HIS A 101 -7.52 -9.96 0.05
C HIS A 101 -7.20 -10.29 -1.40
N LYS A 102 -7.02 -9.23 -2.19
CA LYS A 102 -6.46 -9.26 -3.54
C LYS A 102 -5.48 -8.12 -3.68
N SER A 103 -4.36 -8.39 -4.31
CA SER A 103 -3.29 -7.43 -4.57
C SER A 103 -3.23 -7.06 -6.04
N ILE A 104 -3.03 -5.77 -6.33
CA ILE A 104 -2.83 -5.24 -7.68
C ILE A 104 -1.49 -4.49 -7.69
N GLU A 105 -0.64 -4.83 -8.65
CA GLU A 105 0.68 -4.22 -8.78
C GLU A 105 1.00 -3.94 -10.25
N ILE A 106 1.32 -2.70 -10.56
CA ILE A 106 1.61 -2.29 -11.93
C ILE A 106 3.01 -2.75 -12.40
N CYS A 107 3.95 -2.88 -11.48
CA CYS A 107 5.33 -3.26 -11.80
C CYS A 107 5.45 -4.80 -11.92
N PRO A 108 5.79 -5.32 -13.10
CA PRO A 108 5.91 -6.78 -13.29
C PRO A 108 7.04 -7.38 -12.44
N VAL A 109 8.11 -6.64 -12.20
CA VAL A 109 9.24 -7.11 -11.36
C VAL A 109 8.79 -7.26 -9.91
N ILE A 110 8.06 -6.28 -9.37
CA ILE A 110 7.52 -6.35 -8.01
C ILE A 110 6.50 -7.47 -7.91
N THR A 111 5.65 -7.66 -8.93
CA THR A 111 4.69 -8.77 -8.98
C THR A 111 5.38 -10.14 -8.91
N GLU A 112 6.51 -10.31 -9.61
CA GLU A 112 7.30 -11.56 -9.54
C GLU A 112 7.92 -11.75 -8.15
N LEU A 113 8.46 -10.68 -7.55
CA LEU A 113 9.00 -10.71 -6.20
C LEU A 113 7.90 -11.02 -5.16
N PHE A 114 6.74 -10.39 -5.29
CA PHE A 114 5.60 -10.70 -4.45
C PHE A 114 5.26 -12.20 -4.48
N LYS A 115 5.13 -12.79 -5.68
CA LYS A 115 4.86 -14.23 -5.85
C LYS A 115 5.96 -15.13 -5.30
N ARG A 116 7.21 -14.70 -5.39
CA ARG A 116 8.36 -15.42 -4.79
C ARG A 116 8.20 -15.58 -3.28
N PHE A 117 7.75 -14.53 -2.59
CA PHE A 117 7.61 -14.51 -1.14
C PHE A 117 6.23 -14.96 -0.65
N ASN A 118 5.19 -14.88 -1.49
CA ASN A 118 3.81 -15.19 -1.15
C ASN A 118 3.16 -16.01 -2.29
N PRO A 119 3.59 -17.26 -2.50
CA PRO A 119 3.21 -18.04 -3.70
C PRO A 119 1.72 -18.40 -3.77
N THR A 120 1.00 -18.33 -2.65
CA THR A 120 -0.43 -18.69 -2.54
C THR A 120 -1.36 -17.48 -2.58
N PHE A 121 -0.82 -16.25 -2.54
CA PHE A 121 -1.64 -15.04 -2.47
C PHE A 121 -2.09 -14.58 -3.86
N ASP A 122 -3.29 -14.02 -3.93
CA ASP A 122 -3.87 -13.51 -5.17
C ASP A 122 -3.29 -12.14 -5.52
N ILE A 123 -2.52 -12.08 -6.60
CA ILE A 123 -1.96 -10.85 -7.15
C ILE A 123 -2.13 -10.78 -8.66
N VAL A 124 -2.52 -9.62 -9.15
CA VAL A 124 -2.65 -9.30 -10.58
C VAL A 124 -1.63 -8.24 -10.95
N ASN A 125 -0.87 -8.47 -12.05
CA ASN A 125 -0.01 -7.46 -12.62
C ASN A 125 -0.79 -6.58 -13.59
N GLU A 126 -1.29 -5.46 -13.09
CA GLU A 126 -2.11 -4.52 -13.85
C GLU A 126 -2.09 -3.11 -13.22
N ASP A 127 -2.50 -2.12 -14.00
CA ASP A 127 -2.84 -0.79 -13.49
C ASP A 127 -4.06 -0.88 -12.56
N GLY A 128 -3.92 -0.41 -11.32
CA GLY A 128 -4.95 -0.53 -10.29
C GLY A 128 -6.24 0.21 -10.62
N PHE A 129 -6.16 1.36 -11.31
CA PHE A 129 -7.36 2.08 -11.72
C PHE A 129 -8.05 1.40 -12.89
N LYS A 130 -7.30 0.84 -13.85
CA LYS A 130 -7.87 0.04 -14.93
C LYS A 130 -8.59 -1.19 -14.37
N PHE A 131 -7.95 -1.93 -13.45
CA PHE A 131 -8.57 -3.06 -12.76
C PHE A 131 -9.91 -2.67 -12.11
N LEU A 132 -9.95 -1.56 -11.37
CA LEU A 132 -11.18 -1.07 -10.73
C LEU A 132 -12.29 -0.71 -11.73
N LYS A 133 -11.95 -0.25 -12.93
CA LYS A 133 -12.96 0.04 -13.98
C LYS A 133 -13.53 -1.23 -14.59
N GLU A 134 -12.74 -2.28 -14.70
CA GLU A 134 -13.09 -3.51 -15.40
C GLU A 134 -13.73 -4.57 -14.47
N THR A 135 -13.54 -4.48 -13.14
CA THR A 135 -14.17 -5.38 -12.18
C THR A 135 -15.52 -4.89 -11.70
N ASP A 136 -16.43 -5.82 -11.41
CA ASP A 136 -17.67 -5.55 -10.67
C ASP A 136 -17.59 -5.92 -9.18
N ASP A 137 -16.42 -6.39 -8.73
CA ASP A 137 -16.19 -6.80 -7.36
C ASP A 137 -16.40 -5.64 -6.38
N LYS A 138 -16.80 -6.02 -5.17
CA LYS A 138 -16.98 -5.08 -4.06
C LYS A 138 -16.10 -5.47 -2.90
N TRP A 139 -15.52 -4.46 -2.29
CA TRP A 139 -14.56 -4.58 -1.23
C TRP A 139 -15.09 -3.95 0.05
N ASP A 140 -14.67 -4.44 1.19
CA ASP A 140 -14.93 -3.74 2.44
C ASP A 140 -14.02 -2.53 2.56
N ASN A 141 -12.78 -2.70 2.13
CA ASN A 141 -11.80 -1.63 2.07
C ASN A 141 -10.97 -1.70 0.78
N ILE A 142 -10.67 -0.53 0.21
CA ILE A 142 -9.67 -0.37 -0.85
C ILE A 142 -8.51 0.41 -0.27
N ILE A 143 -7.32 -0.17 -0.32
CA ILE A 143 -6.08 0.41 0.19
C ILE A 143 -5.29 0.95 -1.01
N ILE A 144 -4.97 2.24 -0.97
CA ILE A 144 -4.15 2.93 -1.96
C ILE A 144 -2.76 3.18 -1.36
N ASP A 145 -1.80 2.40 -1.84
CA ASP A 145 -0.38 2.48 -1.49
C ASP A 145 0.46 2.62 -2.76
N ALA A 146 -0.02 3.44 -3.68
CA ALA A 146 0.55 3.67 -5.00
C ALA A 146 0.98 5.13 -5.15
N PHE A 147 2.27 5.35 -5.33
CA PHE A 147 2.88 6.66 -5.39
C PHE A 147 3.21 7.08 -6.83
N ASN A 148 3.44 8.38 -7.03
CA ASN A 148 3.96 8.89 -8.28
C ASN A 148 5.41 8.41 -8.51
N LYS A 149 5.98 8.73 -9.68
CA LYS A 149 7.34 8.30 -10.05
C LYS A 149 8.42 8.76 -9.08
N ASP A 150 8.16 9.82 -8.36
CA ASP A 150 9.10 10.42 -7.43
C ASP A 150 8.86 9.96 -5.98
N ALA A 151 7.87 9.09 -5.76
CA ALA A 151 7.44 8.57 -4.47
C ALA A 151 7.12 9.66 -3.42
N GLU A 152 6.80 10.89 -3.89
CA GLU A 152 6.56 12.05 -3.03
C GLU A 152 5.09 12.15 -2.60
N LYS A 153 4.18 11.62 -3.41
CA LYS A 153 2.74 11.68 -3.14
C LYS A 153 2.01 10.52 -3.81
N VAL A 154 0.82 10.25 -3.34
CA VAL A 154 -0.12 9.32 -3.99
C VAL A 154 -0.26 9.68 -5.47
N ALA A 155 -0.25 8.68 -6.35
CA ALA A 155 -0.36 8.92 -7.79
C ALA A 155 -1.67 9.65 -8.12
N ASP A 156 -1.57 10.69 -8.95
CA ASP A 156 -2.64 11.67 -9.22
C ASP A 156 -3.96 11.02 -9.67
N ILE A 157 -3.89 9.87 -10.33
CA ILE A 157 -5.11 9.16 -10.76
C ILE A 157 -5.98 8.74 -9.58
N PHE A 158 -5.39 8.35 -8.45
CA PHE A 158 -6.11 7.90 -7.25
C PHE A 158 -6.67 9.06 -6.40
N THR A 159 -6.42 10.28 -6.84
CA THR A 159 -7.01 11.51 -6.28
C THR A 159 -7.91 12.22 -7.29
N SER A 160 -8.22 11.58 -8.41
CA SER A 160 -9.05 12.15 -9.46
C SER A 160 -10.55 11.97 -9.19
N LYS A 161 -11.36 12.87 -9.76
CA LYS A 161 -12.83 12.73 -9.72
C LYS A 161 -13.28 11.42 -10.37
N GLU A 162 -12.65 11.02 -11.48
CA GLU A 162 -12.97 9.78 -12.19
C GLU A 162 -12.76 8.54 -11.29
N PHE A 163 -11.67 8.51 -10.54
CA PHE A 163 -11.42 7.47 -9.55
C PHE A 163 -12.51 7.43 -8.47
N PHE A 164 -12.88 8.59 -7.91
CA PHE A 164 -13.91 8.67 -6.89
C PHE A 164 -15.29 8.23 -7.39
N ASP A 165 -15.62 8.51 -8.64
CA ASP A 165 -16.88 8.04 -9.25
C ASP A 165 -16.91 6.50 -9.38
N VAL A 166 -15.75 5.86 -9.63
CA VAL A 166 -15.61 4.39 -9.65
C VAL A 166 -15.73 3.80 -8.25
N VAL A 167 -14.94 4.27 -7.28
CA VAL A 167 -14.85 3.64 -5.94
C VAL A 167 -16.07 3.88 -5.07
N ARG A 168 -16.84 4.95 -5.31
CA ARG A 168 -18.04 5.34 -4.53
C ARG A 168 -19.01 4.19 -4.26
N ASN A 169 -19.12 3.24 -5.18
CA ASN A 169 -20.02 2.10 -5.08
C ASN A 169 -19.29 0.76 -4.95
N ARG A 170 -17.96 0.78 -4.81
CA ARG A 170 -17.10 -0.41 -4.79
C ARG A 170 -16.60 -0.77 -3.40
N CYS A 171 -16.51 0.20 -2.48
CA CYS A 171 -16.03 -0.06 -1.13
C CYS A 171 -16.86 0.64 -0.06
N ASN A 172 -16.67 0.20 1.19
CA ASN A 172 -17.22 0.83 2.38
C ASN A 172 -16.20 1.79 2.99
N THR A 173 -14.92 1.49 2.82
CA THR A 173 -13.79 2.28 3.30
C THR A 173 -12.77 2.46 2.19
N LEU A 174 -12.15 3.63 2.15
CA LEU A 174 -11.06 3.96 1.25
C LEU A 174 -9.88 4.42 2.10
N SER A 175 -8.80 3.67 2.08
CA SER A 175 -7.61 3.90 2.88
C SER A 175 -6.46 4.38 2.00
N TYR A 176 -5.74 5.41 2.46
CA TYR A 176 -4.57 5.94 1.77
C TYR A 176 -3.34 5.90 2.67
N ASN A 177 -2.22 5.47 2.13
CA ASN A 177 -0.91 5.80 2.65
C ASN A 177 -0.52 7.16 2.07
N LEU A 178 -0.33 8.16 2.92
CA LEU A 178 0.02 9.52 2.50
C LEU A 178 1.51 9.81 2.64
N PHE A 179 2.29 8.90 3.19
CA PHE A 179 3.73 8.99 3.41
C PHE A 179 4.24 10.42 3.65
N ASP A 180 4.71 10.71 4.84
CA ASP A 180 5.42 11.95 5.26
C ASP A 180 4.89 13.28 4.69
N GLN A 181 3.57 13.40 4.56
CA GLN A 181 2.98 14.65 4.07
C GLN A 181 2.84 15.67 5.21
N PRO A 182 3.15 16.95 4.95
CA PRO A 182 2.87 18.03 5.90
C PRO A 182 1.38 18.04 6.28
N GLN A 183 1.06 18.33 7.55
CA GLN A 183 -0.31 18.34 8.06
C GLN A 183 -1.24 19.22 7.21
N GLU A 184 -0.74 20.36 6.69
CA GLU A 184 -1.52 21.24 5.82
C GLU A 184 -1.97 20.55 4.52
N ASP A 185 -1.11 19.69 3.94
CA ASP A 185 -1.44 18.95 2.72
C ASP A 185 -2.36 17.77 3.01
N VAL A 186 -2.22 17.13 4.17
CA VAL A 186 -3.18 16.14 4.68
C VAL A 186 -4.57 16.78 4.85
N ASP A 187 -4.66 17.95 5.44
CA ASP A 187 -5.93 18.66 5.65
C ASP A 187 -6.59 19.09 4.32
N LYS A 188 -5.79 19.53 3.34
CA LYS A 188 -6.27 19.82 1.98
C LYS A 188 -6.80 18.56 1.30
N PHE A 189 -6.09 17.46 1.45
CA PHE A 189 -6.49 16.17 0.89
C PHE A 189 -7.80 15.67 1.50
N ILE A 190 -7.97 15.75 2.82
CA ILE A 190 -9.22 15.41 3.50
C ILE A 190 -10.39 16.21 2.92
N LYS A 191 -10.28 17.54 2.87
CA LYS A 191 -11.32 18.41 2.32
C LYS A 191 -11.65 18.09 0.88
N PHE A 192 -10.62 17.74 0.09
CA PHE A 192 -10.81 17.36 -1.31
C PHE A 192 -11.60 16.04 -1.41
N VAL A 193 -11.26 15.01 -0.63
CA VAL A 193 -11.98 13.74 -0.63
C VAL A 193 -13.44 13.93 -0.17
N GLU A 194 -13.68 14.66 0.93
CA GLU A 194 -15.01 14.95 1.44
C GLU A 194 -15.90 15.71 0.44
N SER A 195 -15.28 16.55 -0.39
CA SER A 195 -15.99 17.29 -1.44
C SER A 195 -16.41 16.40 -2.63
N ASN A 196 -15.76 15.26 -2.83
CA ASN A 196 -15.96 14.39 -4.00
C ASN A 196 -16.60 13.05 -3.65
N LEU A 197 -16.52 12.59 -2.41
CA LEU A 197 -17.08 11.33 -1.94
C LEU A 197 -18.09 11.57 -0.79
N PRO A 198 -19.12 10.74 -0.66
CA PRO A 198 -20.05 10.78 0.46
C PRO A 198 -19.40 10.20 1.71
N VAL A 199 -18.45 10.92 2.30
CA VAL A 199 -17.75 10.50 3.53
C VAL A 199 -18.68 10.65 4.73
N GLU A 200 -18.76 9.65 5.59
CA GLU A 200 -19.46 9.68 6.88
C GLU A 200 -18.53 10.11 8.01
N GLY A 201 -17.27 9.76 7.89
CA GLY A 201 -16.20 10.11 8.81
C GLY A 201 -14.86 9.60 8.30
N TYR A 202 -13.80 9.95 8.99
CA TYR A 202 -12.46 9.43 8.69
C TYR A 202 -11.68 9.16 9.97
N ARG A 203 -10.68 8.28 9.87
CA ARG A 203 -9.71 8.00 10.91
C ARG A 203 -8.33 8.33 10.37
N LEU A 204 -7.67 9.29 11.00
CA LEU A 204 -6.28 9.64 10.72
C LEU A 204 -5.37 8.96 11.73
N GLN A 205 -4.31 8.35 11.25
CA GLN A 205 -3.25 7.78 12.07
C GLN A 205 -1.93 8.35 11.57
N SER A 206 -1.27 9.12 12.41
CA SER A 206 0.08 9.63 12.18
C SER A 206 1.07 8.86 13.05
N GLN A 207 2.19 8.50 12.48
CA GLN A 207 3.32 7.94 13.20
C GLN A 207 4.26 9.11 13.58
N GLN A 208 4.39 9.40 14.86
CA GLN A 208 5.04 10.62 15.35
C GLN A 208 6.52 10.76 14.95
N ASP A 209 7.22 9.63 14.73
CA ASP A 209 8.68 9.66 14.51
C ASP A 209 9.10 9.34 13.06
N VAL A 210 8.18 9.01 12.16
CA VAL A 210 8.49 8.54 10.80
C VAL A 210 7.71 9.29 9.71
N GLY A 211 6.90 10.29 10.09
CA GLY A 211 6.16 11.13 9.15
C GLY A 211 5.09 10.41 8.29
N THR A 212 4.84 9.12 8.50
CA THR A 212 3.83 8.38 7.73
C THR A 212 2.44 8.60 8.28
N SER A 213 1.55 9.11 7.45
CA SER A 213 0.13 9.26 7.78
C SER A 213 -0.69 8.27 6.99
N THR A 214 -1.55 7.53 7.69
CA THR A 214 -2.59 6.70 7.07
C THR A 214 -3.93 7.33 7.34
N ILE A 215 -4.76 7.46 6.31
CA ILE A 215 -6.12 7.94 6.45
C ILE A 215 -7.12 6.92 5.91
N ASN A 216 -8.13 6.63 6.70
CA ASN A 216 -9.22 5.72 6.34
C ASN A 216 -10.51 6.54 6.25
N PHE A 217 -11.04 6.75 5.05
CA PHE A 217 -12.33 7.39 4.83
C PHE A 217 -13.45 6.36 4.89
N ILE A 218 -14.40 6.55 5.79
CA ILE A 218 -15.59 5.70 5.94
C ILE A 218 -16.67 6.30 5.03
N LEU A 219 -17.13 5.55 4.03
CA LEU A 219 -18.08 6.03 3.04
C LEU A 219 -19.53 5.76 3.48
N LYS A 220 -20.40 6.72 3.27
CA LYS A 220 -21.85 6.55 3.49
C LYS A 220 -22.39 5.47 2.58
N ARG A 221 -22.93 4.41 3.17
CA ARG A 221 -23.69 3.41 2.41
C ARG A 221 -24.96 4.03 1.88
N LYS A 222 -25.23 3.91 0.58
CA LYS A 222 -26.59 4.15 0.07
C LYS A 222 -27.52 3.17 0.80
N ALA A 223 -28.47 3.67 1.56
CA ALA A 223 -29.47 2.85 2.19
C ALA A 223 -30.14 1.96 1.12
N LYS A 224 -29.92 0.64 1.20
CA LYS A 224 -30.77 -0.29 0.46
C LYS A 224 -32.15 -0.11 1.05
N ASN A 225 -33.07 0.42 0.23
CA ASN A 225 -34.48 0.66 0.55
C ASN A 225 -34.95 0.01 1.86
N GLY A 226 -35.05 0.81 2.93
CA GLY A 226 -35.94 0.53 4.07
C GLY A 226 -35.38 -0.19 5.29
N ARG A 227 -34.08 -0.50 5.42
CA ARG A 227 -33.55 -1.02 6.69
C ARG A 227 -32.60 -0.02 7.36
N LYS A 228 -33.07 0.65 8.41
CA LYS A 228 -32.22 1.38 9.35
C LYS A 228 -31.34 0.35 10.09
N TRP A 229 -30.02 0.44 9.91
CA TRP A 229 -29.09 -0.26 10.77
C TRP A 229 -28.87 0.57 12.03
N SER A 230 -29.18 0.01 13.19
CA SER A 230 -28.76 0.59 14.47
C SER A 230 -27.27 0.30 14.64
N VAL A 231 -26.47 1.36 14.71
CA VAL A 231 -25.09 1.28 15.19
C VAL A 231 -25.18 1.10 16.71
N ASN A 232 -24.85 -0.08 17.20
CA ASN A 232 -24.57 -0.25 18.61
C ASN A 232 -23.12 0.17 18.85
N CYS A 233 -22.95 1.22 19.65
CA CYS A 233 -21.68 1.66 20.22
C CYS A 233 -21.09 0.61 21.16
#